data_48ce195def84d189d63fbaf35fa92ac9
#
_entry.id   48ce195def84d189d63fbaf35fa92ac9
#
_cell.length_a   1.000
_cell.length_b   1.000
_cell.length_c   1.000
_cell.angle_alpha   90.00
_cell.angle_beta   90.00
_cell.angle_gamma   90.00
#
_symmetry.space_group_name_H-M   'P 1'
#
loop_
_entity.id
_entity.type
_entity.pdbx_description
1 polymer ?
#
loop_
_entity_poly.entity_id
_entity_poly.type
_entity_poly.pdbx_seq_one_letter_code
_entity_poly.pdbx_strand_id
1 'polypeptide(L)'
;MSKIIGIDLGTSNSCVAVFESGKPTVIHNSEGKNTTPSVVAFTENGERKIGEPAKRQAVTNPTNTIYEIKRFMGCSTKDVQNDIKSVTYNVKDVAGYPRVDVNGKEYTPQEISAMILQKMKKTAEDYLGEEVKEAIITVPAYFNDSQRQATKEAGQIAGLEVKRIINEPTAAALAYGLNNLDKEQKILVFDFGGKQCIASALAA
;
A
#
# COMPACT_ATOMS: atom_id res chain seq x y z
N MET A 1 -16.49 0.59 -20.12
CA MET A 1 -16.35 1.13 -18.74
C MET A 1 -14.96 0.74 -18.26
N SER A 2 -14.16 1.68 -17.74
CA SER A 2 -12.86 1.34 -17.16
C SER A 2 -13.06 0.38 -15.98
N LYS A 3 -12.20 -0.61 -15.87
CA LYS A 3 -12.28 -1.55 -14.75
C LYS A 3 -11.75 -0.88 -13.46
N ILE A 4 -12.46 -1.13 -12.36
CA ILE A 4 -12.01 -0.69 -11.02
C ILE A 4 -11.11 -1.79 -10.46
N ILE A 5 -9.93 -1.42 -9.97
CA ILE A 5 -9.03 -2.36 -9.30
C ILE A 5 -9.12 -2.22 -7.79
N GLY A 6 -8.92 -3.32 -7.08
CA GLY A 6 -8.71 -3.34 -5.63
C GLY A 6 -7.22 -3.39 -5.34
N ILE A 7 -6.75 -2.51 -4.46
CA ILE A 7 -5.34 -2.49 -4.02
C ILE A 7 -5.30 -2.65 -2.51
N ASP A 8 -4.58 -3.66 -2.07
CA ASP A 8 -4.09 -3.75 -0.70
C ASP A 8 -2.70 -3.10 -0.63
N LEU A 9 -2.63 -1.89 -0.09
CA LEU A 9 -1.39 -1.17 0.13
C LEU A 9 -0.81 -1.56 1.48
N GLY A 10 -0.15 -2.70 1.55
CA GLY A 10 0.38 -3.24 2.81
C GLY A 10 1.69 -2.58 3.26
N THR A 11 2.00 -2.69 4.56
CA THR A 11 3.24 -2.16 5.15
C THR A 11 4.50 -2.82 4.55
N SER A 12 4.47 -4.13 4.37
CA SER A 12 5.60 -4.91 3.85
C SER A 12 5.41 -5.35 2.40
N ASN A 13 4.19 -5.71 2.02
CA ASN A 13 3.85 -6.16 0.66
C ASN A 13 2.51 -5.57 0.24
N SER A 14 2.37 -5.28 -1.03
CA SER A 14 1.13 -4.82 -1.65
C SER A 14 0.61 -5.83 -2.66
N CYS A 15 -0.69 -5.81 -2.89
CA CYS A 15 -1.38 -6.72 -3.79
C CYS A 15 -2.40 -5.95 -4.63
N VAL A 16 -2.66 -6.40 -5.85
CA VAL A 16 -3.69 -5.82 -6.71
C VAL A 16 -4.59 -6.92 -7.26
N ALA A 17 -5.88 -6.63 -7.32
CA ALA A 17 -6.90 -7.55 -7.81
C ALA A 17 -7.92 -6.82 -8.68
N VAL A 18 -8.61 -7.57 -9.53
CA VAL A 18 -9.72 -7.11 -10.34
C VAL A 18 -10.90 -8.07 -10.18
N PHE A 19 -12.12 -7.55 -10.35
CA PHE A 19 -13.31 -8.37 -10.43
C PHE A 19 -13.63 -8.66 -11.90
N GLU A 20 -13.50 -9.91 -12.30
CA GLU A 20 -13.74 -10.35 -13.67
C GLU A 20 -14.40 -11.73 -13.71
N SER A 21 -15.20 -11.98 -14.72
CA SER A 21 -15.92 -13.25 -14.91
C SER A 21 -16.70 -13.71 -13.66
N GLY A 22 -17.27 -12.74 -12.91
CA GLY A 22 -18.07 -13.01 -11.72
C GLY A 22 -17.29 -13.35 -10.45
N LYS A 23 -15.96 -13.20 -10.45
CA LYS A 23 -15.11 -13.50 -9.29
C LYS A 23 -13.95 -12.52 -9.13
N PRO A 24 -13.44 -12.33 -7.90
CA PRO A 24 -12.21 -11.59 -7.68
C PRO A 24 -11.00 -12.39 -8.18
N THR A 25 -10.11 -11.74 -8.91
CA THR A 25 -8.88 -12.33 -9.44
C THR A 25 -7.69 -11.50 -8.97
N VAL A 26 -6.77 -12.12 -8.23
CA VAL A 26 -5.50 -11.49 -7.84
C VAL A 26 -4.57 -11.49 -9.05
N ILE A 27 -4.02 -10.33 -9.37
CA ILE A 27 -3.16 -10.15 -10.54
C ILE A 27 -1.70 -10.44 -10.15
N HIS A 28 -1.06 -11.31 -10.90
CA HIS A 28 0.37 -11.59 -10.75
C HIS A 28 1.20 -10.43 -11.28
N ASN A 29 2.25 -10.08 -10.55
CA ASN A 29 3.21 -9.09 -11.00
C ASN A 29 4.15 -9.64 -12.09
N SER A 30 5.05 -8.79 -12.61
CA SER A 30 6.04 -9.16 -13.63
C SER A 30 6.99 -10.30 -13.21
N GLU A 31 7.10 -10.56 -11.91
CA GLU A 31 7.89 -11.64 -11.32
C GLU A 31 7.06 -12.93 -11.08
N GLY A 32 5.79 -12.97 -11.53
CA GLY A 32 4.89 -14.10 -11.35
C GLY A 32 4.37 -14.29 -9.92
N LYS A 33 4.47 -13.27 -9.07
CA LYS A 33 4.03 -13.32 -7.66
C LYS A 33 2.72 -12.58 -7.47
N ASN A 34 1.90 -13.04 -6.52
CA ASN A 34 0.64 -12.38 -6.11
C ASN A 34 0.86 -11.09 -5.32
N THR A 35 2.05 -10.92 -4.74
CA THR A 35 2.38 -9.77 -3.91
C THR A 35 3.65 -9.11 -4.40
N THR A 36 3.73 -7.79 -4.23
CA THR A 36 4.89 -6.96 -4.56
C THR A 36 5.40 -6.33 -3.27
N PRO A 37 6.69 -6.43 -2.93
CA PRO A 37 7.25 -5.73 -1.78
C PRO A 37 6.95 -4.23 -1.82
N SER A 38 6.47 -3.67 -0.70
CA SER A 38 6.21 -2.23 -0.54
C SER A 38 7.53 -1.49 -0.28
N VAL A 39 8.45 -1.60 -1.21
CA VAL A 39 9.82 -1.07 -1.14
C VAL A 39 10.11 -0.24 -2.37
N VAL A 40 10.68 0.95 -2.15
CA VAL A 40 11.14 1.87 -3.19
C VAL A 40 12.61 2.15 -2.97
N ALA A 41 13.42 2.04 -4.01
CA ALA A 41 14.83 2.36 -3.93
C ALA A 41 15.24 3.34 -5.04
N PHE A 42 16.16 4.22 -4.70
CA PHE A 42 16.73 5.18 -5.62
C PHE A 42 18.21 4.81 -5.86
N THR A 43 18.56 4.68 -7.13
CA THR A 43 19.95 4.42 -7.52
C THR A 43 20.76 5.71 -7.55
N GLU A 44 22.08 5.59 -7.60
CA GLU A 44 22.99 6.74 -7.76
C GLU A 44 22.70 7.54 -9.03
N ASN A 45 22.23 6.89 -10.09
CA ASN A 45 21.87 7.52 -11.36
C ASN A 45 20.46 8.16 -11.33
N GLY A 46 19.78 8.16 -10.17
CA GLY A 46 18.45 8.73 -10.02
C GLY A 46 17.30 7.84 -10.54
N GLU A 47 17.60 6.62 -11.00
CA GLU A 47 16.57 5.64 -11.38
C GLU A 47 15.81 5.14 -10.14
N ARG A 48 14.49 4.97 -10.26
CA ARG A 48 13.66 4.39 -9.21
C ARG A 48 13.41 2.91 -9.47
N LYS A 49 13.63 2.09 -8.46
CA LYS A 49 13.26 0.67 -8.44
C LYS A 49 12.16 0.45 -7.42
N ILE A 50 11.17 -0.39 -7.74
CA ILE A 50 10.02 -0.64 -6.89
C ILE A 50 9.79 -2.14 -6.81
N GLY A 51 9.42 -2.63 -5.62
CA GLY A 51 9.15 -4.04 -5.38
C GLY A 51 10.40 -4.88 -5.18
N GLU A 52 10.44 -6.05 -5.76
CA GLU A 52 11.52 -7.03 -5.61
C GLU A 52 12.91 -6.48 -6.02
N PRO A 53 13.05 -5.73 -7.12
CA PRO A 53 14.33 -5.10 -7.49
C PRO A 53 14.82 -4.09 -6.44
N ALA A 54 13.91 -3.34 -5.81
CA ALA A 54 14.24 -2.42 -4.73
C ALA A 54 14.67 -3.18 -3.46
N LYS A 55 13.93 -4.21 -3.09
CA LYS A 55 14.21 -5.04 -1.92
C LYS A 55 15.59 -5.70 -2.00
N ARG A 56 15.99 -6.19 -3.20
CA ARG A 56 17.29 -6.85 -3.38
C ARG A 56 18.47 -5.95 -3.12
N GLN A 57 18.37 -4.65 -3.36
CA GLN A 57 19.46 -3.72 -3.11
C GLN A 57 19.46 -3.09 -1.71
N ALA A 58 18.52 -3.47 -0.84
CA ALA A 58 18.41 -2.91 0.52
C ALA A 58 19.69 -3.10 1.35
N VAL A 59 20.43 -4.19 1.12
CA VAL A 59 21.69 -4.48 1.82
C VAL A 59 22.83 -3.58 1.33
N THR A 60 22.90 -3.32 0.04
CA THR A 60 23.98 -2.53 -0.58
C THR A 60 23.70 -1.04 -0.66
N ASN A 61 22.41 -0.65 -0.56
CA ASN A 61 21.98 0.75 -0.65
C ASN A 61 20.88 1.04 0.41
N PRO A 62 21.16 0.84 1.71
CA PRO A 62 20.15 0.94 2.78
C PRO A 62 19.61 2.35 2.97
N THR A 63 20.40 3.39 2.79
CA THR A 63 20.03 4.79 3.01
C THR A 63 19.08 5.32 1.93
N ASN A 64 19.10 4.75 0.73
CA ASN A 64 18.23 5.14 -0.38
C ASN A 64 17.18 4.08 -0.72
N THR A 65 16.97 3.10 0.19
CA THR A 65 15.94 2.07 0.07
C THR A 65 14.89 2.26 1.15
N ILE A 66 13.71 2.66 0.73
CA ILE A 66 12.59 3.05 1.60
C ILE A 66 11.62 1.87 1.73
N TYR A 67 11.31 1.48 2.95
CA TYR A 67 10.38 0.41 3.32
C TYR A 67 9.53 0.83 4.52
N GLU A 68 8.45 0.11 4.81
CA GLU A 68 7.51 0.39 5.90
C GLU A 68 6.95 1.83 5.89
N ILE A 69 6.93 2.51 4.74
CA ILE A 69 6.51 3.91 4.60
C ILE A 69 5.06 4.16 5.05
N LYS A 70 4.21 3.13 5.01
CA LYS A 70 2.83 3.20 5.47
C LYS A 70 2.71 3.65 6.93
N ARG A 71 3.73 3.39 7.77
CA ARG A 71 3.76 3.82 9.17
C ARG A 71 3.81 5.33 9.36
N PHE A 72 4.28 6.07 8.35
CA PHE A 72 4.40 7.52 8.39
C PHE A 72 3.21 8.24 7.75
N MET A 73 2.31 7.50 7.12
CA MET A 73 1.17 8.06 6.38
C MET A 73 0.24 8.85 7.29
N GLY A 74 0.10 10.16 7.03
CA GLY A 74 -0.80 11.04 7.77
C GLY A 74 -0.47 11.26 9.25
N CYS A 75 0.76 10.89 9.68
CA CYS A 75 1.22 11.04 11.04
C CYS A 75 2.06 12.30 11.23
N SER A 76 2.07 12.84 12.45
CA SER A 76 3.07 13.85 12.84
C SER A 76 4.41 13.18 13.16
N THR A 77 5.51 13.93 13.05
CA THR A 77 6.85 13.42 13.42
C THR A 77 6.91 12.96 14.88
N LYS A 78 6.14 13.62 15.76
CA LYS A 78 6.08 13.26 17.19
C LYS A 78 5.50 11.87 17.43
N ASP A 79 4.49 11.49 16.64
CA ASP A 79 3.79 10.21 16.81
C ASP A 79 4.62 9.00 16.35
N VAL A 80 5.59 9.23 15.44
CA VAL A 80 6.35 8.17 14.76
C VAL A 80 7.84 8.14 15.10
N GLN A 81 8.24 8.73 16.24
CA GLN A 81 9.65 8.80 16.67
C GLN A 81 10.33 7.43 16.79
N ASN A 82 9.59 6.41 17.24
CA ASN A 82 10.14 5.05 17.36
C ASN A 82 10.29 4.39 15.99
N ASP A 83 9.35 4.62 15.08
CA ASP A 83 9.43 4.11 13.71
C ASP A 83 10.59 4.78 12.95
N ILE A 84 10.79 6.09 13.12
CA ILE A 84 11.95 6.81 12.54
C ILE A 84 13.27 6.19 12.97
N LYS A 85 13.41 5.82 14.25
CA LYS A 85 14.63 5.17 14.76
C LYS A 85 14.84 3.73 14.26
N SER A 86 13.80 3.10 13.74
CA SER A 86 13.83 1.70 13.30
C SER A 86 14.18 1.53 11.82
N VAL A 87 14.18 2.60 11.04
CA VAL A 87 14.52 2.57 9.61
C VAL A 87 15.97 2.98 9.34
N THR A 88 16.49 2.56 8.18
CA THR A 88 17.88 2.82 7.77
C THR A 88 18.05 4.07 6.91
N TYR A 89 16.95 4.54 6.32
CA TYR A 89 16.94 5.75 5.50
C TYR A 89 16.69 7.00 6.36
N ASN A 90 17.09 8.14 5.83
CA ASN A 90 16.99 9.41 6.55
C ASN A 90 15.56 9.96 6.53
N VAL A 91 15.02 10.27 7.72
CA VAL A 91 13.71 10.93 7.88
C VAL A 91 13.91 12.24 8.62
N LYS A 92 13.51 13.35 8.00
CA LYS A 92 13.56 14.70 8.53
C LYS A 92 12.19 15.13 9.06
N ASP A 93 12.21 16.01 10.06
CA ASP A 93 11.03 16.76 10.48
C ASP A 93 10.93 18.03 9.65
N VAL A 94 9.84 18.19 8.92
CA VAL A 94 9.54 19.42 8.18
C VAL A 94 8.18 19.91 8.61
N ALA A 95 8.16 21.00 9.34
CA ALA A 95 6.94 21.61 9.89
C ALA A 95 6.08 20.63 10.72
N GLY A 96 6.71 19.70 11.45
CA GLY A 96 6.04 18.71 12.30
C GLY A 96 5.62 17.42 11.58
N TYR A 97 6.00 17.27 10.30
CA TYR A 97 5.66 16.09 9.49
C TYR A 97 6.91 15.36 8.99
N PRO A 98 6.91 14.01 8.98
CA PRO A 98 8.03 13.23 8.50
C PRO A 98 8.21 13.38 6.97
N ARG A 99 9.44 13.59 6.54
CA ARG A 99 9.88 13.61 5.14
C ARG A 99 11.04 12.65 4.96
N VAL A 100 11.00 11.85 3.93
CA VAL A 100 12.12 10.99 3.55
C VAL A 100 13.10 11.80 2.72
N ASP A 101 14.34 11.90 3.20
CA ASP A 101 15.42 12.57 2.45
C ASP A 101 16.22 11.52 1.66
N VAL A 102 16.24 11.68 0.35
CA VAL A 102 17.02 10.85 -0.57
C VAL A 102 17.95 11.75 -1.36
N ASN A 103 19.23 11.70 -1.07
CA ASN A 103 20.26 12.49 -1.75
C ASN A 103 19.93 14.01 -1.78
N GLY A 104 19.39 14.55 -0.69
CA GLY A 104 19.03 15.96 -0.56
C GLY A 104 17.67 16.33 -1.18
N LYS A 105 16.94 15.38 -1.75
CA LYS A 105 15.55 15.56 -2.19
C LYS A 105 14.59 14.97 -1.17
N GLU A 106 13.64 15.79 -0.73
CA GLU A 106 12.65 15.39 0.27
C GLU A 106 11.38 14.86 -0.40
N TYR A 107 10.87 13.75 0.15
CA TYR A 107 9.64 13.10 -0.30
C TYR A 107 8.67 12.95 0.87
N THR A 108 7.41 13.18 0.62
CA THR A 108 6.33 12.84 1.58
C THR A 108 6.12 11.33 1.62
N PRO A 109 5.57 10.78 2.72
CA PRO A 109 5.10 9.41 2.76
C PRO A 109 4.09 9.10 1.64
N GLN A 110 3.23 10.07 1.28
CA GLN A 110 2.27 9.95 0.18
C GLN A 110 2.97 9.78 -1.17
N GLU A 111 4.01 10.56 -1.46
CA GLU A 111 4.78 10.45 -2.71
C GLU A 111 5.48 9.09 -2.85
N ILE A 112 6.09 8.59 -1.77
CA ILE A 112 6.70 7.25 -1.77
C ILE A 112 5.64 6.16 -1.94
N SER A 113 4.53 6.25 -1.23
CA SER A 113 3.40 5.32 -1.37
C SER A 113 2.79 5.36 -2.77
N ALA A 114 2.72 6.55 -3.38
CA ALA A 114 2.26 6.70 -4.76
C ALA A 114 3.13 5.95 -5.76
N MET A 115 4.44 5.85 -5.55
CA MET A 115 5.33 5.06 -6.41
C MET A 115 4.97 3.57 -6.34
N ILE A 116 4.61 3.05 -5.16
CA ILE A 116 4.15 1.67 -5.00
C ILE A 116 2.80 1.50 -5.72
N LEU A 117 1.87 2.43 -5.53
CA LEU A 117 0.57 2.41 -6.20
C LEU A 117 0.69 2.50 -7.73
N GLN A 118 1.63 3.27 -8.26
CA GLN A 118 1.96 3.30 -9.69
C GLN A 118 2.41 1.93 -10.20
N LYS A 119 3.21 1.20 -9.41
CA LYS A 119 3.59 -0.19 -9.77
C LYS A 119 2.38 -1.11 -9.77
N MET A 120 1.46 -0.98 -8.81
CA MET A 120 0.21 -1.76 -8.78
C MET A 120 -0.70 -1.43 -9.98
N LYS A 121 -0.86 -0.13 -10.28
CA LYS A 121 -1.57 0.34 -11.47
C LYS A 121 -0.98 -0.27 -12.74
N LYS A 122 0.34 -0.15 -12.93
CA LYS A 122 1.03 -0.72 -14.09
C LYS A 122 0.86 -2.23 -14.21
N THR A 123 0.95 -2.94 -13.09
CA THR A 123 0.71 -4.40 -13.05
C THR A 123 -0.71 -4.74 -13.52
N ALA A 124 -1.70 -3.96 -13.11
CA ALA A 124 -3.08 -4.17 -13.53
C ALA A 124 -3.28 -3.83 -15.02
N GLU A 125 -2.70 -2.74 -15.51
CA GLU A 125 -2.77 -2.34 -16.92
C GLU A 125 -2.10 -3.36 -17.84
N ASP A 126 -0.96 -3.91 -17.46
CA ASP A 126 -0.26 -4.96 -18.20
C ASP A 126 -1.08 -6.24 -18.29
N TYR A 127 -1.81 -6.59 -17.22
CA TYR A 127 -2.70 -7.75 -17.21
C TYR A 127 -3.98 -7.54 -18.03
N LEU A 128 -4.60 -6.35 -17.88
CA LEU A 128 -5.88 -6.04 -18.49
C LEU A 128 -5.76 -5.62 -19.97
N GLY A 129 -4.59 -5.14 -20.41
CA GLY A 129 -4.37 -4.59 -21.73
C GLY A 129 -5.07 -3.25 -21.98
N GLU A 130 -5.52 -2.57 -20.91
CA GLU A 130 -6.20 -1.28 -20.96
C GLU A 130 -5.76 -0.34 -19.82
N GLU A 131 -5.98 0.96 -20.00
CA GLU A 131 -5.68 1.96 -18.98
C GLU A 131 -6.60 1.81 -17.77
N VAL A 132 -6.01 1.85 -16.56
CA VAL A 132 -6.72 1.79 -15.28
C VAL A 132 -6.76 3.17 -14.66
N LYS A 133 -7.96 3.69 -14.39
CA LYS A 133 -8.17 5.03 -13.81
C LYS A 133 -8.72 5.01 -12.40
N GLU A 134 -9.41 3.94 -12.00
CA GLU A 134 -10.18 3.88 -10.77
C GLU A 134 -9.68 2.77 -9.85
N ALA A 135 -9.62 3.05 -8.54
CA ALA A 135 -9.21 2.09 -7.55
C ALA A 135 -10.02 2.19 -6.25
N ILE A 136 -10.11 1.04 -5.57
CA ILE A 136 -10.46 0.94 -4.14
C ILE A 136 -9.19 0.54 -3.41
N ILE A 137 -8.84 1.24 -2.33
CA ILE A 137 -7.61 0.97 -1.57
C ILE A 137 -8.00 0.58 -0.14
N THR A 138 -7.34 -0.44 0.41
CA THR A 138 -7.56 -0.86 1.80
C THR A 138 -6.62 -0.15 2.76
N VAL A 139 -7.11 0.04 4.00
CA VAL A 139 -6.36 0.60 5.12
C VAL A 139 -6.65 -0.19 6.39
N PRO A 140 -5.75 -0.20 7.37
CA PRO A 140 -6.04 -0.77 8.69
C PRO A 140 -7.27 -0.13 9.32
N ALA A 141 -8.03 -0.91 10.09
CA ALA A 141 -9.26 -0.42 10.74
C ALA A 141 -9.00 0.72 11.74
N TYR A 142 -7.80 0.75 12.35
CA TYR A 142 -7.39 1.78 13.31
C TYR A 142 -6.92 3.10 12.66
N PHE A 143 -6.78 3.18 11.33
CA PHE A 143 -6.39 4.42 10.66
C PHE A 143 -7.41 5.52 10.94
N ASN A 144 -6.91 6.67 11.39
CA ASN A 144 -7.71 7.88 11.56
C ASN A 144 -7.96 8.59 10.21
N ASP A 145 -8.74 9.66 10.24
CA ASP A 145 -9.12 10.39 9.02
C ASP A 145 -7.92 10.99 8.28
N SER A 146 -6.91 11.49 8.99
CA SER A 146 -5.68 12.04 8.38
C SER A 146 -4.92 10.95 7.62
N GLN A 147 -4.81 9.75 8.17
CA GLN A 147 -4.13 8.61 7.54
C GLN A 147 -4.91 8.08 6.32
N ARG A 148 -6.24 8.06 6.41
CA ARG A 148 -7.13 7.73 5.28
C ARG A 148 -7.02 8.75 4.16
N GLN A 149 -7.03 10.03 4.50
CA GLN A 149 -6.87 11.12 3.55
C GLN A 149 -5.49 11.06 2.87
N ALA A 150 -4.41 10.84 3.61
CA ALA A 150 -3.07 10.66 3.07
C ALA A 150 -2.98 9.46 2.11
N THR A 151 -3.69 8.36 2.41
CA THR A 151 -3.78 7.20 1.50
C THR A 151 -4.52 7.54 0.21
N LYS A 152 -5.61 8.32 0.30
CA LYS A 152 -6.34 8.81 -0.87
C LYS A 152 -5.48 9.73 -1.73
N GLU A 153 -4.74 10.64 -1.12
CA GLU A 153 -3.77 11.53 -1.79
C GLU A 153 -2.68 10.75 -2.52
N ALA A 154 -2.13 9.72 -1.89
CA ALA A 154 -1.15 8.84 -2.53
C ALA A 154 -1.73 8.18 -3.81
N GLY A 155 -2.99 7.75 -3.78
CA GLY A 155 -3.69 7.23 -4.95
C GLY A 155 -3.83 8.28 -6.06
N GLN A 156 -4.19 9.51 -5.70
CA GLN A 156 -4.30 10.62 -6.65
C GLN A 156 -2.95 10.97 -7.29
N ILE A 157 -1.88 11.03 -6.50
CA ILE A 157 -0.51 11.25 -6.99
C ILE A 157 -0.10 10.12 -7.94
N ALA A 158 -0.56 8.89 -7.70
CA ALA A 158 -0.33 7.75 -8.58
C ALA A 158 -1.13 7.79 -9.88
N GLY A 159 -2.01 8.77 -10.05
CA GLY A 159 -2.89 8.89 -11.22
C GLY A 159 -4.10 7.95 -11.16
N LEU A 160 -4.60 7.69 -9.95
CA LEU A 160 -5.79 6.89 -9.70
C LEU A 160 -6.90 7.76 -9.08
N GLU A 161 -8.12 7.64 -9.58
CA GLU A 161 -9.31 8.10 -8.90
C GLU A 161 -9.66 7.08 -7.80
N VAL A 162 -9.42 7.44 -6.54
CA VAL A 162 -9.72 6.57 -5.41
C VAL A 162 -11.20 6.67 -5.08
N LYS A 163 -11.98 5.68 -5.50
CA LYS A 163 -13.44 5.63 -5.32
C LYS A 163 -13.82 5.41 -3.87
N ARG A 164 -13.10 4.54 -3.17
CA ARG A 164 -13.31 4.26 -1.74
C ARG A 164 -12.01 3.87 -1.04
N ILE A 165 -11.94 4.22 0.23
CA ILE A 165 -11.02 3.64 1.21
C ILE A 165 -11.83 2.72 2.10
N ILE A 166 -11.45 1.46 2.21
CA ILE A 166 -12.14 0.45 3.04
C ILE A 166 -11.18 -0.17 4.04
N ASN A 167 -11.71 -0.67 5.14
CA ASN A 167 -10.89 -1.33 6.16
C ASN A 167 -10.45 -2.72 5.67
N GLU A 168 -9.17 -3.07 5.91
CA GLU A 168 -8.61 -4.38 5.58
C GLU A 168 -9.45 -5.55 6.12
N PRO A 169 -9.84 -5.58 7.42
CA PRO A 169 -10.68 -6.66 7.92
C PRO A 169 -12.08 -6.69 7.29
N THR A 170 -12.64 -5.52 6.94
CA THR A 170 -13.93 -5.46 6.22
C THR A 170 -13.80 -6.06 4.82
N ALA A 171 -12.71 -5.75 4.11
CA ALA A 171 -12.45 -6.32 2.79
C ALA A 171 -12.28 -7.85 2.86
N ALA A 172 -11.55 -8.35 3.86
CA ALA A 172 -11.37 -9.79 4.08
C ALA A 172 -12.71 -10.49 4.39
N ALA A 173 -13.54 -9.90 5.25
CA ALA A 173 -14.86 -10.45 5.58
C ALA A 173 -15.80 -10.46 4.36
N LEU A 174 -15.79 -9.40 3.54
CA LEU A 174 -16.57 -9.35 2.30
C LEU A 174 -16.11 -10.43 1.31
N ALA A 175 -14.80 -10.60 1.16
CA ALA A 175 -14.25 -11.64 0.27
C ALA A 175 -14.64 -13.06 0.73
N TYR A 176 -14.67 -13.31 2.04
CA TYR A 176 -15.15 -14.56 2.62
C TYR A 176 -16.68 -14.73 2.44
N GLY A 177 -17.43 -13.65 2.69
CA GLY A 177 -18.89 -13.63 2.63
C GLY A 177 -19.45 -13.85 1.22
N LEU A 178 -18.73 -13.51 0.16
CA LEU A 178 -19.15 -13.74 -1.23
C LEU A 178 -19.47 -15.22 -1.52
N ASN A 179 -18.86 -16.14 -0.78
CA ASN A 179 -19.10 -17.58 -0.91
C ASN A 179 -20.13 -18.12 0.11
N ASN A 180 -20.69 -17.30 1.00
CA ASN A 180 -21.50 -17.70 2.15
C ASN A 180 -22.69 -16.76 2.41
N LEU A 181 -23.37 -16.33 1.36
CA LEU A 181 -24.43 -15.30 1.41
C LEU A 181 -25.73 -15.73 2.16
N ASP A 182 -25.90 -17.00 2.50
CA ASP A 182 -27.18 -17.54 2.99
C ASP A 182 -27.31 -17.60 4.52
N LYS A 183 -26.36 -17.06 5.29
CA LYS A 183 -26.38 -17.16 6.76
C LYS A 183 -25.83 -15.91 7.43
N GLU A 184 -26.55 -15.40 8.43
CA GLU A 184 -25.95 -14.45 9.38
C GLU A 184 -24.76 -15.12 10.08
N GLN A 185 -23.57 -14.51 9.94
CA GLN A 185 -22.34 -15.06 10.50
C GLN A 185 -21.59 -13.98 11.29
N LYS A 186 -20.98 -14.41 12.38
CA LYS A 186 -19.96 -13.61 13.07
C LYS A 186 -18.60 -14.06 12.56
N ILE A 187 -17.87 -13.15 11.92
CA ILE A 187 -16.57 -13.41 11.32
C ILE A 187 -15.49 -12.77 12.19
N LEU A 188 -14.53 -13.56 12.62
CA LEU A 188 -13.31 -13.07 13.25
C LEU A 188 -12.20 -13.05 12.19
N VAL A 189 -11.72 -11.85 11.86
CA VAL A 189 -10.57 -11.64 11.00
C VAL A 189 -9.34 -11.46 11.88
N PHE A 190 -8.37 -12.34 11.72
CA PHE A 190 -7.08 -12.27 12.40
C PHE A 190 -6.01 -11.97 11.36
N ASP A 191 -5.52 -10.73 11.35
CA ASP A 191 -4.47 -10.25 10.45
C ASP A 191 -3.14 -10.15 11.20
N PHE A 192 -2.14 -10.91 10.76
CA PHE A 192 -0.80 -10.93 11.32
C PHE A 192 0.24 -10.64 10.25
N GLY A 193 0.72 -9.41 10.19
CA GLY A 193 1.70 -8.98 9.20
C GLY A 193 2.39 -7.67 9.57
N GLY A 194 3.49 -7.34 8.89
CA GLY A 194 4.18 -6.05 9.03
C GLY A 194 4.56 -5.67 10.46
N LYS A 195 4.88 -6.64 11.33
CA LYS A 195 5.15 -6.47 12.78
C LYS A 195 3.92 -6.02 13.58
N GLN A 196 2.72 -6.16 13.04
CA GLN A 196 1.46 -5.87 13.71
C GLN A 196 0.54 -7.09 13.72
N CYS A 197 -0.29 -7.17 14.74
CA CYS A 197 -1.32 -8.18 14.88
C CYS A 197 -2.64 -7.45 15.13
N ILE A 198 -3.61 -7.66 14.26
CA ILE A 198 -4.93 -7.04 14.34
C ILE A 198 -5.98 -8.15 14.36
N ALA A 199 -6.84 -8.16 15.37
CA ALA A 199 -8.01 -9.01 15.42
C ALA A 199 -9.26 -8.13 15.30
N SER A 200 -10.12 -8.42 14.34
CA SER A 200 -11.37 -7.69 14.10
C SER A 200 -12.54 -8.65 14.07
N ALA A 201 -13.57 -8.38 14.86
CA ALA A 201 -14.84 -9.12 14.85
C ALA A 201 -15.87 -8.34 14.04
N LEU A 202 -16.49 -9.00 13.09
CA LEU A 202 -17.49 -8.45 12.19
C LEU A 202 -18.75 -9.31 12.25
N ALA A 203 -19.93 -8.67 12.26
CA ALA A 203 -21.20 -9.32 12.00
C ALA A 203 -21.58 -9.05 10.54
N ALA A 204 -21.83 -10.08 9.77
CA ALA A 204 -22.23 -10.00 8.38
C ALA A 204 -23.58 -10.69 8.18
#